data_f3320b3beed0ec9c38025346380e44ab
#
_entry.id   f3320b3beed0ec9c38025346380e44ab
#
_cell.length_a   1.000
_cell.length_b   1.000
_cell.length_c   1.000
_cell.angle_alpha   90.00
_cell.angle_beta   90.00
_cell.angle_gamma   90.00
#
_symmetry.space_group_name_H-M   'P 1'
#
loop_
_entity.id
_entity.type
_entity.pdbx_description
1 polymer ?
#
loop_
_entity_poly.entity_id
_entity_poly.type
_entity_poly.pdbx_seq_one_letter_code
_entity_poly.pdbx_strand_id
1 'polypeptide(L)'
;MMMMNYNFPYYQKLAEGVGCEKEVDFVSCYLSPEKFRLPEKMREVARRISERGKFRVINFKTKSELRKYAVKIGEAYNKTFVNNWEYYPLSEREIKFVIDQLIVNAVPKLYKIILYNDDVAGFLLGFPDISEALIRQKGHITPWGVVDFMLELNRTKWVSLNGAGVLPEYHGRGGNALMYYEMERTMIESKYKHAELTQVAETAVQM
;
A
#
# COMPACT_ATOMS: atom_id res chain seq x y z
N MET A 1 -2.33 -2.40 14.42
CA MET A 1 -2.14 -2.36 12.96
C MET A 1 -0.76 -1.80 12.66
N MET A 2 -0.01 -2.47 11.82
CA MET A 2 1.35 -2.05 11.47
C MET A 2 1.30 -0.76 10.64
N MET A 3 2.26 0.14 10.83
CA MET A 3 2.39 1.44 10.15
C MET A 3 1.26 2.44 10.43
N MET A 4 0.50 2.25 11.49
CA MET A 4 -0.52 3.20 11.94
C MET A 4 -0.12 3.78 13.29
N ASN A 5 -0.29 5.08 13.45
CA ASN A 5 -0.12 5.73 14.74
C ASN A 5 -1.28 5.36 15.67
N TYR A 6 -0.99 5.14 16.94
CA TYR A 6 -2.00 4.99 17.97
C TYR A 6 -2.00 6.22 18.85
N ASN A 7 -3.14 6.90 18.90
CA ASN A 7 -3.37 8.05 19.78
C ASN A 7 -4.42 7.70 20.83
N PHE A 8 -4.19 8.12 22.07
CA PHE A 8 -5.20 7.95 23.12
C PHE A 8 -6.42 8.84 22.84
N PRO A 9 -7.65 8.37 23.15
CA PRO A 9 -8.87 9.14 22.88
C PRO A 9 -8.91 10.53 23.54
N TYR A 10 -8.18 10.72 24.64
CA TYR A 10 -8.13 12.01 25.32
C TYR A 10 -7.24 13.05 24.63
N TYR A 11 -6.37 12.66 23.68
CA TYR A 11 -5.50 13.62 22.97
C TYR A 11 -6.29 14.66 22.20
N GLN A 12 -7.41 14.24 21.60
CA GLN A 12 -8.31 15.18 20.93
C GLN A 12 -8.78 16.28 21.90
N LYS A 13 -9.25 15.91 23.09
CA LYS A 13 -9.71 16.89 24.10
C LYS A 13 -8.60 17.85 24.55
N LEU A 14 -7.37 17.37 24.64
CA LEU A 14 -6.22 18.22 24.98
C LEU A 14 -5.92 19.20 23.85
N ALA A 15 -5.91 18.76 22.59
CA ALA A 15 -5.69 19.62 21.44
C ALA A 15 -6.77 20.70 21.32
N GLU A 16 -8.05 20.31 21.41
CA GLU A 16 -9.18 21.23 21.38
C GLU A 16 -9.14 22.24 22.55
N GLY A 17 -8.71 21.77 23.75
CA GLY A 17 -8.56 22.60 24.94
C GLY A 17 -7.50 23.71 24.82
N VAL A 18 -6.53 23.58 23.91
CA VAL A 18 -5.53 24.62 23.61
C VAL A 18 -5.86 25.40 22.34
N GLY A 19 -7.07 25.23 21.79
CA GLY A 19 -7.57 25.98 20.63
C GLY A 19 -7.25 25.37 19.26
N CYS A 20 -6.84 24.09 19.20
CA CYS A 20 -6.71 23.41 17.91
C CYS A 20 -8.10 23.02 17.40
N GLU A 21 -8.27 23.12 16.09
CA GLU A 21 -9.46 22.67 15.37
C GLU A 21 -9.13 21.43 14.52
N LYS A 22 -10.16 20.59 14.26
CA LYS A 22 -10.00 19.45 13.39
C LYS A 22 -9.73 19.92 11.95
N GLU A 23 -8.69 19.37 11.31
CA GLU A 23 -8.32 19.69 9.92
C GLU A 23 -8.80 18.61 8.97
N VAL A 24 -8.36 17.36 9.17
CA VAL A 24 -8.66 16.25 8.26
C VAL A 24 -8.75 14.93 9.00
N ASP A 25 -9.63 14.03 8.54
CA ASP A 25 -9.67 12.64 8.97
C ASP A 25 -8.99 11.72 7.95
N PHE A 26 -8.30 10.72 8.46
CA PHE A 26 -7.85 9.58 7.70
C PHE A 26 -8.68 8.36 8.08
N VAL A 27 -9.24 7.70 7.10
CA VAL A 27 -10.08 6.51 7.28
C VAL A 27 -9.36 5.26 6.80
N SER A 28 -9.71 4.13 7.40
CA SER A 28 -9.31 2.81 6.94
C SER A 28 -10.54 2.04 6.49
N CYS A 29 -10.42 1.36 5.34
CA CYS A 29 -11.50 0.56 4.77
C CYS A 29 -11.16 -0.92 4.83
N TYR A 30 -12.05 -1.71 5.38
CA TYR A 30 -11.92 -3.16 5.42
C TYR A 30 -12.51 -3.80 4.16
N LEU A 31 -11.76 -4.74 3.57
CA LEU A 31 -12.20 -5.58 2.47
C LEU A 31 -12.00 -7.06 2.81
N SER A 32 -13.00 -7.88 2.49
CA SER A 32 -12.86 -9.34 2.48
C SER A 32 -12.63 -9.81 1.05
N PRO A 33 -11.45 -10.34 0.68
CA PRO A 33 -11.17 -10.83 -0.67
C PRO A 33 -12.12 -11.96 -1.12
N GLU A 34 -12.77 -12.65 -0.20
CA GLU A 34 -13.76 -13.67 -0.51
C GLU A 34 -15.08 -13.07 -0.98
N LYS A 35 -15.49 -11.95 -0.40
CA LYS A 35 -16.79 -11.30 -0.64
C LYS A 35 -16.70 -10.13 -1.61
N PHE A 36 -15.61 -9.37 -1.55
CA PHE A 36 -15.41 -8.21 -2.40
C PHE A 36 -15.07 -8.64 -3.83
N ARG A 37 -15.68 -7.97 -4.78
CA ARG A 37 -15.32 -8.03 -6.20
C ARG A 37 -15.31 -6.61 -6.76
N LEU A 38 -14.33 -6.33 -7.59
CA LEU A 38 -14.32 -5.06 -8.33
C LEU A 38 -15.61 -4.92 -9.15
N PRO A 39 -16.18 -3.72 -9.23
CA PRO A 39 -17.33 -3.46 -10.10
C PRO A 39 -17.04 -3.91 -11.53
N GLU A 40 -18.07 -4.48 -12.19
CA GLU A 40 -17.91 -5.02 -13.55
C GLU A 40 -17.36 -3.97 -14.54
N LYS A 41 -17.82 -2.72 -14.40
CA LYS A 41 -17.28 -1.60 -15.19
C LYS A 41 -15.75 -1.45 -15.06
N MET A 42 -15.21 -1.61 -13.86
CA MET A 42 -13.76 -1.53 -13.63
C MET A 42 -13.03 -2.73 -14.25
N ARG A 43 -13.60 -3.92 -14.14
CA ARG A 43 -13.05 -5.14 -14.78
C ARG A 43 -13.03 -5.00 -16.30
N GLU A 44 -14.08 -4.46 -16.89
CA GLU A 44 -14.15 -4.23 -18.33
C GLU A 44 -13.10 -3.20 -18.79
N VAL A 45 -12.93 -2.10 -18.03
CA VAL A 45 -11.87 -1.12 -18.27
C VAL A 45 -10.49 -1.77 -18.18
N ALA A 46 -10.23 -2.57 -17.14
CA ALA A 46 -8.96 -3.27 -16.97
C ALA A 46 -8.67 -4.19 -18.15
N ARG A 47 -9.65 -4.97 -18.61
CA ARG A 47 -9.52 -5.85 -19.79
C ARG A 47 -9.18 -5.06 -21.05
N ARG A 48 -9.94 -4.00 -21.34
CA ARG A 48 -9.70 -3.15 -22.53
C ARG A 48 -8.31 -2.49 -22.52
N ILE A 49 -7.86 -2.05 -21.34
CA ILE A 49 -6.54 -1.44 -21.16
C ILE A 49 -5.43 -2.47 -21.37
N SER A 50 -5.60 -3.68 -20.84
CA SER A 50 -4.68 -4.79 -21.05
C SER A 50 -4.55 -5.16 -22.53
N GLU A 51 -5.69 -5.26 -23.26
CA GLU A 51 -5.74 -5.56 -24.68
C GLU A 51 -5.03 -4.50 -25.55
N ARG A 52 -5.08 -3.23 -25.15
CA ARG A 52 -4.36 -2.14 -25.85
C ARG A 52 -2.84 -2.20 -25.70
N GLY A 53 -2.34 -2.93 -24.71
CA GLY A 53 -0.92 -3.23 -24.51
C GLY A 53 -0.03 -2.07 -24.10
N LYS A 54 -0.54 -0.83 -23.98
CA LYS A 54 0.25 0.32 -23.54
C LYS A 54 0.53 0.32 -22.04
N PHE A 55 -0.45 -0.14 -21.24
CA PHE A 55 -0.28 -0.36 -19.82
C PHE A 55 0.00 -1.84 -19.55
N ARG A 56 0.94 -2.11 -18.67
CA ARG A 56 1.18 -3.45 -18.13
C ARG A 56 1.49 -3.40 -16.65
N VAL A 57 1.04 -4.41 -15.91
CA VAL A 57 1.35 -4.54 -14.48
C VAL A 57 2.51 -5.52 -14.32
N ILE A 58 3.51 -5.13 -13.55
CA ILE A 58 4.60 -6.02 -13.16
C ILE A 58 4.17 -6.81 -11.94
N ASN A 59 4.20 -8.14 -12.08
CA ASN A 59 3.99 -9.09 -11.01
C ASN A 59 5.35 -9.65 -10.57
N PHE A 60 5.87 -9.19 -9.44
CA PHE A 60 7.17 -9.62 -8.93
C PHE A 60 7.11 -11.04 -8.36
N LYS A 61 8.10 -11.85 -8.73
CA LYS A 61 8.29 -13.21 -8.19
C LYS A 61 9.30 -13.23 -7.05
N THR A 62 10.28 -12.36 -7.09
CA THR A 62 11.40 -12.34 -6.13
C THR A 62 11.64 -10.94 -5.56
N LYS A 63 12.25 -10.88 -4.37
CA LYS A 63 12.69 -9.60 -3.77
C LYS A 63 13.77 -8.91 -4.61
N SER A 64 14.59 -9.66 -5.32
CA SER A 64 15.60 -9.12 -6.23
C SER A 64 14.99 -8.38 -7.40
N GLU A 65 13.90 -8.91 -7.99
CA GLU A 65 13.15 -8.22 -9.03
C GLU A 65 12.52 -6.93 -8.49
N LEU A 66 11.86 -7.00 -7.31
CA LEU A 66 11.27 -5.83 -6.67
C LEU A 66 12.31 -4.75 -6.40
N ARG A 67 13.51 -5.13 -5.92
CA ARG A 67 14.60 -4.20 -5.60
C ARG A 67 15.05 -3.39 -6.81
N LYS A 68 15.01 -3.94 -8.02
CA LYS A 68 15.36 -3.22 -9.25
C LYS A 68 14.46 -2.03 -9.55
N TYR A 69 13.21 -2.09 -9.09
CA TYR A 69 12.22 -1.03 -9.28
C TYR A 69 12.07 -0.12 -8.06
N ALA A 70 12.68 -0.46 -6.95
CA ALA A 70 12.42 0.18 -5.66
C ALA A 70 12.70 1.70 -5.67
N VAL A 71 13.79 2.15 -6.30
CA VAL A 71 14.09 3.58 -6.45
C VAL A 71 13.02 4.28 -7.29
N LYS A 72 12.66 3.70 -8.44
CA LYS A 72 11.59 4.24 -9.31
C LYS A 72 10.23 4.30 -8.60
N ILE A 73 9.95 3.34 -7.70
CA ILE A 73 8.75 3.37 -6.84
C ILE A 73 8.81 4.57 -5.89
N GLY A 74 9.95 4.79 -5.23
CA GLY A 74 10.14 5.92 -4.31
C GLY A 74 9.97 7.28 -5.02
N GLU A 75 10.54 7.42 -6.21
CA GLU A 75 10.37 8.62 -7.04
C GLU A 75 8.89 8.81 -7.46
N ALA A 76 8.23 7.72 -7.89
CA ALA A 76 6.81 7.76 -8.23
C ALA A 76 5.95 8.09 -7.02
N TYR A 77 6.31 7.58 -5.83
CA TYR A 77 5.66 7.89 -4.56
C TYR A 77 5.69 9.40 -4.28
N ASN A 78 6.88 10.01 -4.35
CA ASN A 78 7.03 11.45 -4.17
C ASN A 78 6.18 12.25 -5.16
N LYS A 79 6.21 11.90 -6.45
CA LYS A 79 5.44 12.60 -7.49
C LYS A 79 3.93 12.46 -7.31
N THR A 80 3.48 11.28 -6.86
CA THR A 80 2.06 10.99 -6.69
C THR A 80 1.46 11.76 -5.51
N PHE A 81 2.19 11.84 -4.41
CA PHE A 81 1.67 12.38 -3.15
C PHE A 81 2.06 13.82 -2.86
N VAL A 82 2.78 14.49 -3.77
CA VAL A 82 3.24 15.86 -3.58
C VAL A 82 2.14 16.86 -3.21
N ASN A 83 0.91 16.61 -3.66
CA ASN A 83 -0.25 17.46 -3.37
C ASN A 83 -1.15 16.92 -2.24
N ASN A 84 -0.71 15.84 -1.56
CA ASN A 84 -1.46 15.33 -0.43
C ASN A 84 -1.22 16.21 0.80
N TRP A 85 -2.23 16.28 1.65
CA TRP A 85 -2.17 17.04 2.88
C TRP A 85 -0.96 16.63 3.73
N GLU A 86 -0.16 17.60 4.17
CA GLU A 86 1.10 17.44 4.92
C GLU A 86 2.13 16.46 4.33
N TYR A 87 2.09 16.17 3.03
CA TYR A 87 3.09 15.32 2.43
C TYR A 87 4.42 16.06 2.20
N TYR A 88 5.49 15.51 2.72
CA TYR A 88 6.87 15.95 2.45
C TYR A 88 7.57 14.93 1.56
N PRO A 89 8.11 15.36 0.40
CA PRO A 89 8.86 14.48 -0.48
C PRO A 89 10.09 13.88 0.22
N LEU A 90 10.25 12.57 0.09
CA LEU A 90 11.41 11.87 0.60
C LEU A 90 12.66 12.23 -0.22
N SER A 91 13.77 12.51 0.44
CA SER A 91 15.08 12.62 -0.19
C SER A 91 15.55 11.26 -0.72
N GLU A 92 16.51 11.24 -1.63
CA GLU A 92 17.11 9.99 -2.15
C GLU A 92 17.64 9.09 -1.03
N ARG A 93 18.24 9.69 0.01
CA ARG A 93 18.74 8.95 1.17
C ARG A 93 17.62 8.29 1.97
N GLU A 94 16.51 9.00 2.16
CA GLU A 94 15.32 8.46 2.85
C GLU A 94 14.65 7.39 2.03
N ILE A 95 14.49 7.59 0.72
CA ILE A 95 13.98 6.56 -0.20
C ILE A 95 14.82 5.28 -0.06
N LYS A 96 16.14 5.39 -0.12
CA LYS A 96 17.04 4.24 0.03
C LYS A 96 16.87 3.56 1.39
N PHE A 97 16.82 4.34 2.47
CA PHE A 97 16.60 3.81 3.81
C PHE A 97 15.29 3.05 3.93
N VAL A 98 14.19 3.64 3.46
CA VAL A 98 12.85 3.01 3.47
C VAL A 98 12.85 1.71 2.65
N ILE A 99 13.48 1.72 1.47
CA ILE A 99 13.60 0.52 0.64
C ILE A 99 14.32 -0.60 1.38
N ASP A 100 15.46 -0.32 1.99
CA ASP A 100 16.26 -1.33 2.70
C ASP A 100 15.49 -1.92 3.90
N GLN A 101 14.66 -1.13 4.58
CA GLN A 101 13.80 -1.61 5.65
C GLN A 101 12.60 -2.44 5.14
N LEU A 102 11.92 -1.96 4.10
CA LEU A 102 10.71 -2.61 3.61
C LEU A 102 10.99 -3.92 2.85
N ILE A 103 12.09 -3.99 2.10
CA ILE A 103 12.38 -5.16 1.24
C ILE A 103 12.63 -6.43 2.04
N VAL A 104 13.13 -6.31 3.28
CA VAL A 104 13.37 -7.45 4.17
C VAL A 104 12.09 -8.25 4.41
N ASN A 105 10.97 -7.53 4.62
CA ASN A 105 9.68 -8.12 4.96
C ASN A 105 8.72 -8.16 3.76
N ALA A 106 9.17 -7.71 2.58
CA ALA A 106 8.35 -7.68 1.39
C ALA A 106 7.92 -9.07 0.95
N VAL A 107 6.65 -9.20 0.62
CA VAL A 107 6.08 -10.33 -0.12
C VAL A 107 5.88 -9.85 -1.56
N PRO A 108 6.77 -10.20 -2.51
CA PRO A 108 6.84 -9.56 -3.83
C PRO A 108 5.51 -9.49 -4.57
N LYS A 109 4.70 -10.54 -4.51
CA LYS A 109 3.40 -10.60 -5.18
C LYS A 109 2.38 -9.56 -4.70
N LEU A 110 2.57 -8.97 -3.52
CA LEU A 110 1.71 -7.91 -2.99
C LEU A 110 2.09 -6.51 -3.47
N TYR A 111 3.17 -6.40 -4.22
CA TYR A 111 3.60 -5.14 -4.83
C TYR A 111 3.21 -5.14 -6.30
N LYS A 112 2.49 -4.13 -6.73
CA LYS A 112 2.11 -3.93 -8.13
C LYS A 112 2.69 -2.63 -8.62
N ILE A 113 3.31 -2.69 -9.79
CA ILE A 113 3.76 -1.50 -10.50
C ILE A 113 3.11 -1.53 -11.86
N ILE A 114 2.48 -0.42 -12.21
CA ILE A 114 1.95 -0.26 -13.55
C ILE A 114 2.93 0.56 -14.39
N LEU A 115 3.25 0.04 -15.55
CA LEU A 115 4.03 0.74 -16.56
C LEU A 115 3.10 1.23 -17.67
N TYR A 116 3.43 2.41 -18.20
CA TYR A 116 2.91 2.89 -19.48
C TYR A 116 4.08 2.90 -20.47
N ASN A 117 4.01 2.07 -21.51
CA ASN A 117 5.16 1.64 -22.30
C ASN A 117 6.22 1.01 -21.35
N ASP A 118 7.31 1.69 -21.05
CA ASP A 118 8.34 1.20 -20.12
C ASP A 118 8.57 2.12 -18.91
N ASP A 119 7.80 3.21 -18.82
CA ASP A 119 7.88 4.15 -17.73
C ASP A 119 6.92 3.79 -16.59
N VAL A 120 7.35 4.00 -15.34
CA VAL A 120 6.50 3.79 -14.18
C VAL A 120 5.37 4.81 -14.20
N ALA A 121 4.15 4.32 -14.32
CA ALA A 121 2.94 5.13 -14.34
C ALA A 121 2.19 5.11 -12.99
N GLY A 122 2.49 4.14 -12.11
CA GLY A 122 1.86 4.04 -10.81
C GLY A 122 2.28 2.79 -10.05
N PHE A 123 1.79 2.68 -8.82
CA PHE A 123 2.14 1.60 -7.91
C PHE A 123 0.98 1.30 -6.94
N LEU A 124 1.01 0.09 -6.37
CA LEU A 124 0.19 -0.34 -5.26
C LEU A 124 1.03 -1.22 -4.36
N LEU A 125 1.13 -0.87 -3.09
CA LEU A 125 1.98 -1.51 -2.10
C LEU A 125 1.12 -2.24 -1.08
N GLY A 126 1.34 -3.55 -0.96
CA GLY A 126 0.68 -4.38 0.04
C GLY A 126 1.69 -5.01 0.99
N PHE A 127 1.35 -5.03 2.26
CA PHE A 127 2.18 -5.56 3.34
C PHE A 127 1.42 -6.59 4.14
N PRO A 128 1.98 -7.79 4.41
CA PRO A 128 1.38 -8.70 5.38
C PRO A 128 1.26 -8.00 6.74
N ASP A 129 0.11 -8.07 7.38
CA ASP A 129 -0.03 -7.53 8.73
C ASP A 129 0.58 -8.50 9.75
N ILE A 130 1.56 -7.99 10.49
CA ILE A 130 2.30 -8.71 11.51
C ILE A 130 2.05 -8.16 12.92
N SER A 131 0.98 -7.37 13.07
CA SER A 131 0.64 -6.71 14.34
C SER A 131 0.50 -7.71 15.49
N GLU A 132 0.01 -8.92 15.23
CA GLU A 132 -0.12 -9.96 16.25
C GLU A 132 1.24 -10.34 16.86
N ALA A 133 2.29 -10.48 16.04
CA ALA A 133 3.63 -10.75 16.55
C ALA A 133 4.18 -9.56 17.38
N LEU A 134 3.94 -8.34 16.91
CA LEU A 134 4.37 -7.14 17.64
C LEU A 134 3.66 -7.01 19.00
N ILE A 135 2.37 -7.31 19.05
CA ILE A 135 1.57 -7.31 20.28
C ILE A 135 2.11 -8.34 21.28
N ARG A 136 2.40 -9.57 20.83
CA ARG A 136 2.97 -10.63 21.69
C ARG A 136 4.31 -10.21 22.29
N GLN A 137 5.11 -9.46 21.54
CA GLN A 137 6.43 -9.00 21.97
C GLN A 137 6.39 -7.73 22.84
N LYS A 138 5.22 -7.11 23.01
CA LYS A 138 5.03 -5.88 23.83
C LYS A 138 6.04 -4.76 23.50
N GLY A 139 6.39 -4.62 22.21
CA GLY A 139 7.34 -3.61 21.74
C GLY A 139 8.83 -3.94 21.93
N HIS A 140 9.17 -5.14 22.43
CA HIS A 140 10.56 -5.57 22.61
C HIS A 140 10.97 -6.52 21.47
N ILE A 141 12.05 -6.20 20.76
CA ILE A 141 12.61 -7.07 19.72
C ILE A 141 13.66 -7.98 20.38
N THR A 142 13.30 -9.20 20.64
CA THR A 142 14.20 -10.24 21.16
C THR A 142 14.60 -11.20 20.01
N PRO A 143 15.68 -12.01 20.15
CA PRO A 143 16.00 -13.03 19.14
C PRO A 143 14.82 -13.98 18.86
N TRP A 144 14.09 -14.42 19.90
CA TRP A 144 12.87 -15.23 19.77
C TRP A 144 11.72 -14.44 19.12
N GLY A 145 11.65 -13.14 19.35
CA GLY A 145 10.71 -12.25 18.72
C GLY A 145 10.93 -12.15 17.21
N VAL A 146 12.18 -12.18 16.74
CA VAL A 146 12.48 -12.23 15.31
C VAL A 146 11.96 -13.54 14.68
N VAL A 147 12.12 -14.67 15.38
CA VAL A 147 11.57 -15.95 14.92
C VAL A 147 10.04 -15.90 14.86
N ASP A 148 9.38 -15.39 15.91
CA ASP A 148 7.92 -15.23 15.93
C ASP A 148 7.42 -14.31 14.79
N PHE A 149 8.13 -13.23 14.54
CA PHE A 149 7.86 -12.34 13.41
C PHE A 149 7.91 -13.08 12.06
N MET A 150 8.96 -13.86 11.82
CA MET A 150 9.12 -14.67 10.62
C MET A 150 8.00 -15.70 10.46
N LEU A 151 7.58 -16.32 11.56
CA LEU A 151 6.46 -17.25 11.57
C LEU A 151 5.14 -16.52 11.28
N GLU A 152 4.95 -15.31 11.82
CA GLU A 152 3.75 -14.52 11.60
C GLU A 152 3.58 -14.12 10.13
N LEU A 153 4.65 -13.76 9.43
CA LEU A 153 4.62 -13.49 7.99
C LEU A 153 4.00 -14.66 7.19
N ASN A 154 4.22 -15.89 7.67
CA ASN A 154 3.64 -17.08 7.03
C ASN A 154 2.23 -17.41 7.54
N ARG A 155 1.86 -17.04 8.75
CA ARG A 155 0.58 -17.36 9.39
C ARG A 155 -0.51 -16.34 9.09
N THR A 156 -0.14 -15.06 9.03
CA THR A 156 -1.13 -13.98 8.90
C THR A 156 -2.03 -14.18 7.69
N LYS A 157 -3.31 -13.93 7.91
CA LYS A 157 -4.37 -13.88 6.88
C LYS A 157 -4.73 -12.44 6.50
N TRP A 158 -4.06 -11.47 7.10
CA TRP A 158 -4.30 -10.06 6.90
C TRP A 158 -3.25 -9.42 6.02
N VAL A 159 -3.69 -8.49 5.18
CA VAL A 159 -2.81 -7.63 4.38
C VAL A 159 -3.24 -6.18 4.54
N SER A 160 -2.29 -5.31 4.73
CA SER A 160 -2.48 -3.86 4.68
C SER A 160 -2.09 -3.38 3.29
N LEU A 161 -3.02 -2.74 2.59
CA LEU A 161 -2.79 -2.04 1.33
C LEU A 161 -2.53 -0.57 1.67
N ASN A 162 -1.25 -0.22 1.78
CA ASN A 162 -0.82 1.10 2.20
C ASN A 162 0.05 1.73 1.12
N GLY A 163 -0.54 2.64 0.38
CA GLY A 163 0.09 3.34 -0.73
C GLY A 163 -0.35 2.79 -2.09
N ALA A 164 -1.27 3.48 -2.69
CA ALA A 164 -1.68 3.28 -4.08
C ALA A 164 -1.69 4.63 -4.78
N GLY A 165 -1.16 4.69 -5.98
CA GLY A 165 -1.17 5.93 -6.73
C GLY A 165 -0.79 5.74 -8.20
N VAL A 166 -1.31 6.64 -9.01
CA VAL A 166 -0.99 6.78 -10.43
C VAL A 166 -0.45 8.19 -10.64
N LEU A 167 0.63 8.31 -11.38
CA LEU A 167 1.23 9.61 -11.67
C LEU A 167 0.23 10.52 -12.41
N PRO A 168 0.21 11.84 -12.12
CA PRO A 168 -0.79 12.78 -12.65
C PRO A 168 -0.93 12.74 -14.18
N GLU A 169 0.16 12.58 -14.92
CA GLU A 169 0.19 12.51 -16.38
C GLU A 169 -0.54 11.28 -16.96
N TYR A 170 -0.84 10.28 -16.12
CA TYR A 170 -1.56 9.06 -16.50
C TYR A 170 -2.97 8.96 -15.91
N HIS A 171 -3.43 10.00 -15.20
CA HIS A 171 -4.79 10.04 -14.67
C HIS A 171 -5.84 9.92 -15.79
N GLY A 172 -6.99 9.34 -15.48
CA GLY A 172 -8.10 9.18 -16.43
C GLY A 172 -7.89 8.17 -17.56
N ARG A 173 -6.71 7.51 -17.64
CA ARG A 173 -6.40 6.55 -18.70
C ARG A 173 -6.70 5.10 -18.34
N GLY A 174 -7.28 4.84 -17.17
CA GLY A 174 -7.72 3.52 -16.71
C GLY A 174 -6.62 2.62 -16.13
N GLY A 175 -5.40 3.12 -15.94
CA GLY A 175 -4.28 2.35 -15.38
C GLY A 175 -4.56 1.84 -13.97
N ASN A 176 -5.23 2.62 -13.13
CA ASN A 176 -5.63 2.21 -11.79
C ASN A 176 -6.57 0.99 -11.80
N ALA A 177 -7.53 0.95 -12.75
CA ALA A 177 -8.44 -0.20 -12.86
C ALA A 177 -7.68 -1.50 -13.15
N LEU A 178 -6.67 -1.46 -14.04
CA LEU A 178 -5.83 -2.61 -14.33
C LEU A 178 -5.00 -3.03 -13.10
N MET A 179 -4.45 -2.08 -12.37
CA MET A 179 -3.65 -2.33 -11.17
C MET A 179 -4.49 -2.97 -10.04
N TYR A 180 -5.69 -2.45 -9.78
CA TYR A 180 -6.62 -3.03 -8.80
C TYR A 180 -7.10 -4.41 -9.23
N TYR A 181 -7.35 -4.63 -10.52
CA TYR A 181 -7.74 -5.92 -11.03
C TYR A 181 -6.64 -6.99 -10.81
N GLU A 182 -5.38 -6.66 -11.07
CA GLU A 182 -4.27 -7.57 -10.82
C GLU A 182 -4.04 -7.80 -9.30
N MET A 183 -4.30 -6.82 -8.45
CA MET A 183 -4.26 -7.02 -7.01
C MET A 183 -5.42 -7.93 -6.55
N GLU A 184 -6.65 -7.71 -7.02
CA GLU A 184 -7.79 -8.57 -6.72
C GLU A 184 -7.47 -10.04 -7.06
N ARG A 185 -6.94 -10.31 -8.27
CA ARG A 185 -6.50 -11.66 -8.64
C ARG A 185 -5.50 -12.24 -7.65
N THR A 186 -4.48 -11.46 -7.31
CA THR A 186 -3.46 -11.87 -6.34
C THR A 186 -4.06 -12.19 -4.97
N MET A 187 -5.01 -11.40 -4.52
CA MET A 187 -5.69 -11.64 -3.24
C MET A 187 -6.53 -12.90 -3.27
N ILE A 188 -7.30 -13.14 -4.34
CA ILE A 188 -8.13 -14.35 -4.50
C ILE A 188 -7.25 -15.63 -4.52
N GLU A 189 -6.11 -15.58 -5.22
CA GLU A 189 -5.18 -16.70 -5.37
C GLU A 189 -4.28 -16.90 -4.14
N SER A 190 -4.36 -16.00 -3.16
CA SER A 190 -3.46 -16.00 -1.99
C SER A 190 -4.11 -16.62 -0.74
N LYS A 191 -3.32 -16.73 0.31
CA LYS A 191 -3.79 -17.16 1.64
C LYS A 191 -4.56 -16.06 2.41
N TYR A 192 -4.52 -14.82 1.93
CA TYR A 192 -5.09 -13.68 2.66
C TYR A 192 -6.62 -13.65 2.57
N LYS A 193 -7.25 -13.48 3.73
CA LYS A 193 -8.72 -13.46 3.91
C LYS A 193 -9.24 -12.07 4.26
N HIS A 194 -8.34 -11.20 4.64
CA HIS A 194 -8.65 -9.84 5.10
C HIS A 194 -7.69 -8.87 4.46
N ALA A 195 -8.23 -7.78 3.95
CA ALA A 195 -7.45 -6.66 3.43
C ALA A 195 -7.94 -5.37 4.06
N GLU A 196 -7.02 -4.46 4.29
CA GLU A 196 -7.32 -3.16 4.81
C GLU A 196 -6.61 -2.10 3.97
N LEU A 197 -7.39 -1.15 3.47
CA LEU A 197 -6.88 0.06 2.84
C LEU A 197 -6.69 1.09 3.94
N THR A 198 -5.45 1.45 4.20
CA THR A 198 -5.10 2.30 5.33
C THR A 198 -4.80 3.72 4.91
N GLN A 199 -5.08 4.67 5.81
CA GLN A 199 -4.71 6.09 5.67
C GLN A 199 -5.25 6.76 4.40
N VAL A 200 -6.52 6.54 4.12
CA VAL A 200 -7.22 7.25 3.06
C VAL A 200 -7.71 8.57 3.63
N ALA A 201 -7.19 9.70 3.15
CA ALA A 201 -7.68 11.00 3.57
C ALA A 201 -9.14 11.20 3.11
N GLU A 202 -10.01 11.76 3.96
CA GLU A 202 -11.41 12.03 3.60
C GLU A 202 -11.54 12.98 2.39
N THR A 203 -10.49 13.76 2.13
CA THR A 203 -10.40 14.66 0.97
C THR A 203 -9.96 13.97 -0.32
N ALA A 204 -9.58 12.69 -0.28
CA ALA A 204 -9.12 11.92 -1.44
C ALA A 204 -10.30 11.47 -2.33
N VAL A 205 -10.93 12.40 -3.00
CA VAL A 205 -12.15 12.19 -3.82
C VAL A 205 -11.90 11.31 -5.06
N GLN A 206 -10.64 11.01 -5.39
CA GLN A 206 -10.27 10.30 -6.64
C GLN A 206 -9.87 8.83 -6.46
N MET A 207 -10.13 8.25 -5.29
CA MET A 207 -9.86 6.82 -5.08
C MET A 207 -11.09 5.95 -5.28
#